data_873f2c6eb52200976188765da214163b
#
_entry.id   873f2c6eb52200976188765da214163b
#
_cell.length_a   1.000
_cell.length_b   1.000
_cell.length_c   1.000
_cell.angle_alpha   90.00
_cell.angle_beta   90.00
_cell.angle_gamma   90.00
#
_symmetry.space_group_name_H-M   'P 1'
#
loop_
_entity.id
_entity.type
_entity.pdbx_description
1 polymer ?
#
loop_
_entity_poly.entity_id
_entity_poly.type
_entity_poly.pdbx_seq_one_letter_code
_entity_poly.pdbx_strand_id
1 'polypeptide(L)'
;MPKTPPDQASQATPARSAHDHPRPRRVALVGFGTVGRAVAKILGERNADGGLLRLTHICNRNIERKRQPWVAERWIPSDAIWTDDFHTILNSDAEIVVEVIGGLTPAEELVRGALSAGKSVVTANKQLIARHGPDLLQLASANGCQLEFGASVAGGVPVLPALRTGLSGDRLHGIAGILNGTCNYILSRIETDRIPFSEALEEAQARGYAEADASEDLDGGDARAKLSILALAGLHVRVSPADIRARTIRPIDAVDFDYAAELDCTIRQISRADLKDTTLFADVGPSLVPTSSPFGRVQRNLNLVLTSGEYGGDMAFLGAGAGGDPTAVAVVSDLMFVAESLAAGSSSAGARAHRPLQLASPKVSCDFETPWYLRFLVKDQPGIIAGLAAILSSHQLNIDAVLQNPGFDKNALPFVITLEACRDAQLQPALQEMSALPFALRPCLCLPILR
;
A
#
# COMPACT_ATOMS: atom_id res chain seq x y z
N MET A 1 -5.21 76.84 -31.63
CA MET A 1 -5.68 76.43 -30.29
C MET A 1 -6.26 75.02 -30.37
N PRO A 2 -5.64 73.99 -29.84
CA PRO A 2 -6.22 72.65 -29.85
C PRO A 2 -7.10 72.47 -28.60
N LYS A 3 -8.21 71.79 -28.78
CA LYS A 3 -9.21 71.47 -27.75
C LYS A 3 -8.71 70.31 -26.86
N THR A 4 -8.78 70.53 -25.55
CA THR A 4 -8.53 69.55 -24.50
C THR A 4 -9.62 68.47 -24.53
N PRO A 5 -9.30 67.15 -24.43
CA PRO A 5 -10.29 66.10 -24.27
C PRO A 5 -10.81 66.05 -22.81
N PRO A 6 -12.05 65.54 -22.60
CA PRO A 6 -12.63 65.49 -21.25
C PRO A 6 -12.04 64.37 -20.39
N ASP A 7 -12.01 64.69 -19.13
CA ASP A 7 -11.56 63.93 -17.98
C ASP A 7 -12.25 62.54 -17.91
N GLN A 8 -11.49 61.47 -18.00
CA GLN A 8 -11.97 60.11 -17.72
C GLN A 8 -12.03 59.91 -16.23
N ALA A 9 -13.22 59.95 -15.68
CA ALA A 9 -13.51 59.56 -14.33
C ALA A 9 -13.02 58.12 -14.08
N SER A 10 -12.03 57.98 -13.20
CA SER A 10 -11.52 56.71 -12.66
C SER A 10 -12.69 55.98 -11.98
N GLN A 11 -13.18 54.91 -12.64
CA GLN A 11 -14.05 53.94 -11.96
C GLN A 11 -13.19 53.18 -10.98
N ALA A 12 -13.29 53.53 -9.71
CA ALA A 12 -12.73 52.78 -8.61
C ALA A 12 -13.34 51.37 -8.60
N THR A 13 -12.52 50.37 -8.87
CA THR A 13 -12.86 48.96 -8.65
C THR A 13 -13.28 48.79 -7.19
N PRO A 14 -14.48 48.24 -6.90
CA PRO A 14 -14.86 48.02 -5.50
C PRO A 14 -13.83 47.15 -4.80
N ALA A 15 -13.28 47.65 -3.70
CA ALA A 15 -12.41 46.87 -2.83
C ALA A 15 -13.15 45.57 -2.45
N ARG A 16 -12.57 44.44 -2.75
CA ARG A 16 -13.05 43.15 -2.22
C ARG A 16 -13.13 43.31 -0.72
N SER A 17 -14.32 43.16 -0.16
CA SER A 17 -14.57 43.17 1.28
C SER A 17 -13.68 42.10 1.92
N ALA A 18 -12.83 42.54 2.87
CA ALA A 18 -12.13 41.61 3.74
C ALA A 18 -13.18 40.75 4.48
N HIS A 19 -12.89 39.42 4.53
CA HIS A 19 -13.54 38.43 5.39
C HIS A 19 -14.90 37.88 4.93
N ASP A 20 -14.92 37.18 3.79
CA ASP A 20 -15.81 36.03 3.67
C ASP A 20 -14.93 34.77 3.72
N HIS A 21 -14.42 34.43 4.91
CA HIS A 21 -13.79 33.11 5.13
C HIS A 21 -14.89 32.07 5.01
N PRO A 22 -14.75 31.08 4.09
CA PRO A 22 -15.75 30.02 3.96
C PRO A 22 -15.92 29.33 5.32
N ARG A 23 -17.16 29.07 5.72
CA ARG A 23 -17.48 28.36 6.98
C ARG A 23 -16.68 27.05 7.04
N PRO A 24 -15.98 26.75 8.16
CA PRO A 24 -15.27 25.50 8.31
C PRO A 24 -16.18 24.27 8.12
N ARG A 25 -15.73 23.29 7.36
CA ARG A 25 -16.45 22.03 7.14
C ARG A 25 -16.40 21.18 8.41
N ARG A 26 -17.55 20.63 8.79
CA ARG A 26 -17.69 19.84 10.01
C ARG A 26 -17.25 18.42 9.79
N VAL A 27 -16.33 17.96 10.65
CA VAL A 27 -15.69 16.63 10.59
C VAL A 27 -16.13 15.80 11.79
N ALA A 28 -16.57 14.57 11.54
CA ALA A 28 -16.73 13.53 12.54
C ALA A 28 -15.62 12.50 12.42
N LEU A 29 -14.93 12.23 13.53
CA LEU A 29 -13.83 11.26 13.60
C LEU A 29 -14.32 9.97 14.27
N VAL A 30 -14.28 8.85 13.54
CA VAL A 30 -14.64 7.52 14.02
C VAL A 30 -13.38 6.66 14.17
N GLY A 31 -13.03 6.38 15.41
CA GLY A 31 -11.78 5.76 15.84
C GLY A 31 -10.85 6.77 16.50
N PHE A 32 -10.62 6.60 17.82
CA PHE A 32 -9.73 7.46 18.61
C PHE A 32 -8.56 6.63 19.17
N GLY A 33 -7.93 5.86 18.29
CA GLY A 33 -6.67 5.12 18.51
C GLY A 33 -5.44 5.96 18.17
N THR A 34 -4.34 5.32 17.83
CA THR A 34 -3.07 5.99 17.49
C THR A 34 -3.25 6.97 16.32
N VAL A 35 -3.84 6.53 15.20
CA VAL A 35 -4.07 7.38 14.02
C VAL A 35 -5.10 8.47 14.31
N GLY A 36 -6.25 8.13 14.91
CA GLY A 36 -7.31 9.10 15.17
C GLY A 36 -6.88 10.23 16.10
N ARG A 37 -6.07 9.95 17.13
CA ARG A 37 -5.48 10.98 18.00
C ARG A 37 -4.54 11.92 17.24
N ALA A 38 -3.69 11.35 16.38
CA ALA A 38 -2.78 12.13 15.56
C ALA A 38 -3.56 13.02 14.56
N VAL A 39 -4.64 12.50 13.94
CA VAL A 39 -5.54 13.29 13.09
C VAL A 39 -6.15 14.46 13.88
N ALA A 40 -6.74 14.19 15.05
CA ALA A 40 -7.35 15.24 15.87
C ALA A 40 -6.35 16.31 16.30
N LYS A 41 -5.12 15.91 16.65
CA LYS A 41 -4.03 16.83 16.99
C LYS A 41 -3.66 17.73 15.82
N ILE A 42 -3.40 17.16 14.63
CA ILE A 42 -3.03 17.94 13.43
C ILE A 42 -4.16 18.90 13.06
N LEU A 43 -5.43 18.46 13.11
CA LEU A 43 -6.59 19.33 12.84
C LEU A 43 -6.66 20.49 13.82
N GLY A 44 -6.52 20.23 15.13
CA GLY A 44 -6.57 21.27 16.15
C GLY A 44 -5.46 22.29 16.04
N GLU A 45 -4.21 21.85 15.79
CA GLU A 45 -3.06 22.73 15.59
C GLU A 45 -3.22 23.61 14.33
N ARG A 46 -3.72 23.06 13.24
CA ARG A 46 -3.96 23.81 11.99
C ARG A 46 -5.15 24.77 12.06
N ASN A 47 -6.14 24.49 12.91
CA ASN A 47 -7.34 25.32 13.06
C ASN A 47 -7.15 26.50 14.02
N ALA A 48 -6.05 26.58 14.74
CA ALA A 48 -5.76 27.69 15.64
C ALA A 48 -5.81 29.05 14.93
N ASP A 49 -5.59 29.08 13.60
CA ASP A 49 -5.57 30.29 12.76
C ASP A 49 -6.78 30.39 11.79
N GLY A 50 -7.91 29.73 12.09
CA GLY A 50 -9.12 29.83 11.25
C GLY A 50 -9.18 28.85 10.07
N GLY A 51 -8.89 27.58 10.30
CA GLY A 51 -8.81 26.52 9.28
C GLY A 51 -10.13 26.15 8.60
N LEU A 52 -10.03 25.48 7.45
CA LEU A 52 -11.15 25.01 6.62
C LEU A 52 -11.97 23.86 7.23
N LEU A 53 -11.48 23.23 8.29
CA LEU A 53 -12.03 22.01 8.89
C LEU A 53 -12.30 22.20 10.37
N ARG A 54 -13.39 21.69 10.91
CA ARG A 54 -13.69 21.71 12.34
C ARG A 54 -14.10 20.32 12.82
N LEU A 55 -13.36 19.78 13.79
CA LEU A 55 -13.72 18.55 14.48
C LEU A 55 -14.93 18.81 15.38
N THR A 56 -16.07 18.15 15.10
CA THR A 56 -17.33 18.33 15.83
C THR A 56 -17.75 17.09 16.60
N HIS A 57 -17.37 15.91 16.14
CA HIS A 57 -17.75 14.65 16.76
C HIS A 57 -16.55 13.70 16.82
N ILE A 58 -16.45 12.95 17.92
CA ILE A 58 -15.49 11.88 18.13
C ILE A 58 -16.26 10.63 18.56
N CYS A 59 -16.21 9.59 17.72
CA CYS A 59 -16.84 8.32 18.03
C CYS A 59 -15.78 7.25 18.30
N ASN A 60 -15.90 6.53 19.42
CA ASN A 60 -15.04 5.40 19.73
C ASN A 60 -15.65 4.50 20.78
N ARG A 61 -15.41 3.19 20.69
CA ARG A 61 -15.80 2.24 21.75
C ARG A 61 -15.14 2.62 23.08
N ASN A 62 -15.89 2.41 24.21
CA ASN A 62 -15.41 2.74 25.56
C ASN A 62 -15.02 4.23 25.71
N ILE A 63 -15.90 5.11 25.24
CA ILE A 63 -15.64 6.54 25.07
C ILE A 63 -15.20 7.22 26.38
N GLU A 64 -15.82 6.91 27.53
CA GLU A 64 -15.49 7.51 28.82
C GLU A 64 -14.01 7.33 29.19
N ARG A 65 -13.51 6.09 29.05
CA ARG A 65 -12.08 5.80 29.30
C ARG A 65 -11.16 6.51 28.30
N LYS A 66 -11.61 6.68 27.06
CA LYS A 66 -10.80 7.31 26.00
C LYS A 66 -10.82 8.84 26.11
N ARG A 67 -11.92 9.41 26.55
CA ARG A 67 -12.11 10.86 26.67
C ARG A 67 -11.25 11.49 27.77
N GLN A 68 -11.23 10.90 28.98
CA GLN A 68 -10.63 11.50 30.18
C GLN A 68 -9.20 12.03 30.00
N PRO A 69 -8.25 11.31 29.39
CA PRO A 69 -6.90 11.80 29.22
C PRO A 69 -6.75 12.96 28.22
N TRP A 70 -7.74 13.17 27.34
CA TRP A 70 -7.60 14.01 26.16
C TRP A 70 -8.56 15.19 26.09
N VAL A 71 -9.61 15.22 26.92
CA VAL A 71 -10.62 16.28 26.89
C VAL A 71 -10.05 17.65 27.24
N ALA A 72 -8.96 17.72 27.99
CA ALA A 72 -8.29 18.97 28.38
C ALA A 72 -7.25 19.46 27.35
N GLU A 73 -7.01 18.67 26.28
CA GLU A 73 -6.06 19.05 25.25
C GLU A 73 -6.60 20.22 24.42
N ARG A 74 -5.82 21.24 24.23
CA ARG A 74 -6.22 22.46 23.51
C ARG A 74 -6.57 22.24 22.03
N TRP A 75 -6.11 21.14 21.44
CA TRP A 75 -6.38 20.79 20.06
C TRP A 75 -7.71 20.04 19.85
N ILE A 76 -8.43 19.69 20.93
CA ILE A 76 -9.80 19.19 20.84
C ILE A 76 -10.76 20.32 21.14
N PRO A 77 -11.71 20.65 20.25
CA PRO A 77 -12.74 21.66 20.55
C PRO A 77 -13.54 21.28 21.80
N SER A 78 -13.74 22.24 22.70
CA SER A 78 -14.44 22.00 23.97
C SER A 78 -15.92 21.62 23.81
N ASP A 79 -16.51 21.97 22.67
CA ASP A 79 -17.87 21.62 22.25
C ASP A 79 -17.95 20.37 21.38
N ALA A 80 -16.84 19.64 21.17
CA ALA A 80 -16.86 18.39 20.45
C ALA A 80 -17.70 17.33 21.18
N ILE A 81 -18.63 16.72 20.45
CA ILE A 81 -19.52 15.67 20.95
C ILE A 81 -18.76 14.34 20.94
N TRP A 82 -18.70 13.69 22.10
CA TRP A 82 -18.12 12.37 22.27
C TRP A 82 -19.21 11.32 22.38
N THR A 83 -19.14 10.24 21.58
CA THR A 83 -20.14 9.17 21.53
C THR A 83 -19.49 7.81 21.27
N ASP A 84 -20.13 6.74 21.68
CA ASP A 84 -19.81 5.36 21.28
C ASP A 84 -20.81 4.76 20.28
N ASP A 85 -21.85 5.52 19.95
CA ASP A 85 -22.83 5.18 18.93
C ASP A 85 -22.55 5.90 17.61
N PHE A 86 -22.22 5.13 16.56
CA PHE A 86 -21.98 5.69 15.24
C PHE A 86 -23.25 6.21 14.54
N HIS A 87 -24.46 5.79 14.96
CA HIS A 87 -25.70 6.37 14.46
C HIS A 87 -25.82 7.87 14.83
N THR A 88 -25.24 8.28 15.95
CA THR A 88 -25.11 9.70 16.29
C THR A 88 -24.33 10.46 15.20
N ILE A 89 -23.28 9.84 14.63
CA ILE A 89 -22.51 10.42 13.53
C ILE A 89 -23.33 10.50 12.26
N LEU A 90 -24.04 9.43 11.90
CA LEU A 90 -24.86 9.38 10.68
C LEU A 90 -25.95 10.46 10.70
N ASN A 91 -26.58 10.69 11.85
CA ASN A 91 -27.64 11.68 12.04
C ASN A 91 -27.14 13.09 12.36
N SER A 92 -25.81 13.29 12.52
CA SER A 92 -25.22 14.59 12.83
C SER A 92 -25.19 15.52 11.62
N ASP A 93 -24.83 16.76 11.86
CA ASP A 93 -24.58 17.77 10.84
C ASP A 93 -23.14 17.75 10.28
N ALA A 94 -22.35 16.73 10.61
CA ALA A 94 -21.02 16.52 10.04
C ALA A 94 -21.13 16.29 8.52
N GLU A 95 -20.28 16.98 7.76
CA GLU A 95 -20.22 16.93 6.30
C GLU A 95 -19.22 15.88 5.81
N ILE A 96 -18.20 15.59 6.64
CA ILE A 96 -17.13 14.66 6.34
C ILE A 96 -16.97 13.68 7.52
N VAL A 97 -16.91 12.40 7.24
CA VAL A 97 -16.66 11.34 8.22
C VAL A 97 -15.28 10.74 7.99
N VAL A 98 -14.46 10.72 9.04
CA VAL A 98 -13.16 10.03 9.04
C VAL A 98 -13.32 8.67 9.69
N GLU A 99 -13.00 7.60 8.97
CA GLU A 99 -13.00 6.23 9.49
C GLU A 99 -11.57 5.72 9.66
N VAL A 100 -11.17 5.48 10.91
CA VAL A 100 -9.84 4.94 11.29
C VAL A 100 -9.96 3.87 12.39
N ILE A 101 -11.04 3.07 12.33
CA ILE A 101 -11.26 1.95 13.27
C ILE A 101 -10.62 0.65 12.78
N GLY A 102 -10.46 0.50 11.46
CA GLY A 102 -9.92 -0.71 10.84
C GLY A 102 -10.90 -1.91 10.87
N GLY A 103 -10.52 -3.00 10.20
CA GLY A 103 -11.37 -4.17 10.04
C GLY A 103 -12.53 -3.93 9.06
N LEU A 104 -13.42 -4.92 8.91
CA LEU A 104 -14.57 -4.80 8.01
C LEU A 104 -15.85 -4.41 8.77
N THR A 105 -16.07 -5.04 9.92
CA THR A 105 -17.24 -4.80 10.75
C THR A 105 -16.83 -4.04 12.02
N PRO A 106 -17.47 -2.91 12.35
CA PRO A 106 -18.62 -2.28 11.72
C PRO A 106 -18.25 -1.22 10.65
N ALA A 107 -17.00 -1.13 10.20
CA ALA A 107 -16.52 -0.06 9.31
C ALA A 107 -17.30 0.02 7.99
N GLU A 108 -17.65 -1.13 7.38
CA GLU A 108 -18.41 -1.15 6.14
C GLU A 108 -19.82 -0.54 6.32
N GLU A 109 -20.52 -0.90 7.37
CA GLU A 109 -21.87 -0.37 7.69
C GLU A 109 -21.80 1.15 7.88
N LEU A 110 -20.86 1.63 8.67
CA LEU A 110 -20.65 3.06 8.91
C LEU A 110 -20.36 3.82 7.60
N VAL A 111 -19.40 3.33 6.80
CA VAL A 111 -19.00 4.03 5.58
C VAL A 111 -20.14 4.02 4.55
N ARG A 112 -20.85 2.91 4.37
CA ARG A 112 -22.02 2.85 3.50
C ARG A 112 -23.13 3.78 3.99
N GLY A 113 -23.39 3.80 5.30
CA GLY A 113 -24.37 4.69 5.91
C GLY A 113 -24.03 6.16 5.72
N ALA A 114 -22.77 6.56 5.92
CA ALA A 114 -22.30 7.91 5.72
C ALA A 114 -22.43 8.36 4.25
N LEU A 115 -21.96 7.54 3.30
CA LEU A 115 -22.08 7.82 1.87
C LEU A 115 -23.54 7.90 1.41
N SER A 116 -24.42 7.02 1.93
CA SER A 116 -25.86 7.04 1.63
C SER A 116 -26.57 8.28 2.20
N ALA A 117 -26.05 8.84 3.31
CA ALA A 117 -26.52 10.09 3.88
C ALA A 117 -25.92 11.35 3.20
N GLY A 118 -25.20 11.19 2.09
CA GLY A 118 -24.56 12.30 1.36
C GLY A 118 -23.35 12.90 2.07
N LYS A 119 -22.76 12.19 3.05
CA LYS A 119 -21.55 12.63 3.75
C LYS A 119 -20.32 12.09 3.02
N SER A 120 -19.32 12.94 2.77
CA SER A 120 -18.04 12.50 2.25
C SER A 120 -17.28 11.69 3.29
N VAL A 121 -16.49 10.72 2.84
CA VAL A 121 -15.75 9.82 3.74
C VAL A 121 -14.26 9.87 3.42
N VAL A 122 -13.44 9.92 4.47
CA VAL A 122 -11.99 9.71 4.42
C VAL A 122 -11.64 8.50 5.26
N THR A 123 -10.96 7.50 4.70
CA THR A 123 -10.64 6.26 5.42
C THR A 123 -9.18 5.83 5.26
N ALA A 124 -8.60 5.27 6.33
CA ALA A 124 -7.30 4.59 6.29
C ALA A 124 -7.45 3.06 6.21
N ASN A 125 -8.68 2.55 6.06
CA ASN A 125 -9.01 1.13 6.17
C ASN A 125 -8.71 0.37 4.87
N LYS A 126 -7.50 -0.19 4.79
CA LYS A 126 -7.07 -0.97 3.63
C LYS A 126 -7.96 -2.19 3.35
N GLN A 127 -8.44 -2.89 4.39
CA GLN A 127 -9.27 -4.09 4.21
C GLN A 127 -10.62 -3.75 3.60
N LEU A 128 -11.22 -2.65 4.02
CA LEU A 128 -12.47 -2.15 3.48
C LEU A 128 -12.31 -1.77 2.00
N ILE A 129 -11.31 -0.97 1.67
CA ILE A 129 -11.10 -0.49 0.29
C ILE A 129 -10.68 -1.64 -0.64
N ALA A 130 -9.82 -2.56 -0.19
CA ALA A 130 -9.40 -3.70 -0.99
C ALA A 130 -10.56 -4.62 -1.38
N ARG A 131 -11.59 -4.76 -0.52
CA ARG A 131 -12.76 -5.63 -0.77
C ARG A 131 -13.92 -4.91 -1.42
N HIS A 132 -14.23 -3.71 -0.96
CA HIS A 132 -15.47 -2.99 -1.29
C HIS A 132 -15.21 -1.63 -1.97
N GLY A 133 -13.95 -1.25 -2.21
CA GLY A 133 -13.59 0.04 -2.78
C GLY A 133 -14.35 0.41 -4.05
N PRO A 134 -14.43 -0.45 -5.08
CA PRO A 134 -15.20 -0.16 -6.29
C PRO A 134 -16.66 0.16 -6.03
N ASP A 135 -17.33 -0.62 -5.17
CA ASP A 135 -18.75 -0.46 -4.87
C ASP A 135 -19.00 0.79 -4.01
N LEU A 136 -18.07 1.10 -3.08
CA LEU A 136 -18.13 2.31 -2.25
C LEU A 136 -17.87 3.58 -3.07
N LEU A 137 -16.97 3.54 -4.05
CA LEU A 137 -16.75 4.66 -4.98
C LEU A 137 -17.99 4.92 -5.85
N GLN A 138 -18.65 3.87 -6.31
CA GLN A 138 -19.92 3.99 -7.05
C GLN A 138 -21.02 4.59 -6.15
N LEU A 139 -21.13 4.14 -4.90
CA LEU A 139 -22.09 4.66 -3.93
C LEU A 139 -21.84 6.14 -3.62
N ALA A 140 -20.59 6.54 -3.42
CA ALA A 140 -20.20 7.93 -3.21
C ALA A 140 -20.62 8.81 -4.41
N SER A 141 -20.28 8.37 -5.62
CA SER A 141 -20.65 9.08 -6.86
C SER A 141 -22.16 9.21 -7.02
N ALA A 142 -22.93 8.15 -6.73
CA ALA A 142 -24.40 8.17 -6.83
C ALA A 142 -25.06 9.14 -5.84
N ASN A 143 -24.44 9.42 -4.71
CA ASN A 143 -24.94 10.34 -3.67
C ASN A 143 -24.26 11.72 -3.70
N GLY A 144 -23.45 12.01 -4.72
CA GLY A 144 -22.80 13.32 -4.88
C GLY A 144 -21.78 13.65 -3.79
N CYS A 145 -21.22 12.66 -3.13
CA CYS A 145 -20.19 12.80 -2.12
C CYS A 145 -18.88 12.12 -2.53
N GLN A 146 -17.82 12.25 -1.72
CA GLN A 146 -16.49 11.77 -2.05
C GLN A 146 -16.07 10.65 -1.09
N LEU A 147 -15.27 9.71 -1.60
CA LEU A 147 -14.57 8.70 -0.82
C LEU A 147 -13.07 8.84 -1.08
N GLU A 148 -12.32 9.27 -0.09
CA GLU A 148 -10.87 9.38 -0.12
C GLU A 148 -10.23 8.32 0.78
N PHE A 149 -9.14 7.73 0.32
CA PHE A 149 -8.47 6.62 0.98
C PHE A 149 -6.94 6.64 0.83
N GLY A 150 -6.36 7.83 0.69
CA GLY A 150 -4.92 8.03 0.54
C GLY A 150 -4.08 7.36 1.62
N ALA A 151 -4.61 7.30 2.84
CA ALA A 151 -3.97 6.68 3.99
C ALA A 151 -4.02 5.14 4.01
N SER A 152 -4.76 4.48 3.11
CA SER A 152 -4.94 3.01 3.10
C SER A 152 -3.73 2.25 2.55
N VAL A 153 -2.84 2.91 1.79
CA VAL A 153 -1.61 2.32 1.24
C VAL A 153 -0.41 3.20 1.52
N ALA A 154 0.67 2.59 1.98
CA ALA A 154 1.97 3.22 2.22
C ALA A 154 1.92 4.44 3.18
N GLY A 155 0.92 4.53 4.05
CA GLY A 155 0.80 5.48 5.15
C GLY A 155 1.12 6.92 4.78
N GLY A 156 2.33 7.40 5.11
CA GLY A 156 2.77 8.76 4.83
C GLY A 156 3.26 9.03 3.41
N VAL A 157 3.26 8.04 2.51
CA VAL A 157 3.69 8.22 1.11
C VAL A 157 2.49 8.63 0.25
N PRO A 158 2.48 9.81 -0.41
CA PRO A 158 1.32 10.32 -1.12
C PRO A 158 1.13 9.67 -2.51
N VAL A 159 1.23 8.32 -2.58
CA VAL A 159 1.16 7.58 -3.83
C VAL A 159 -0.26 7.59 -4.44
N LEU A 160 -1.30 7.38 -3.64
CA LEU A 160 -2.68 7.33 -4.16
C LEU A 160 -3.15 8.67 -4.74
N PRO A 161 -2.94 9.83 -4.09
CA PRO A 161 -3.16 11.13 -4.72
C PRO A 161 -2.33 11.34 -5.99
N ALA A 162 -1.06 10.91 -6.01
CA ALA A 162 -0.22 11.00 -7.20
C ALA A 162 -0.78 10.19 -8.37
N LEU A 163 -1.21 8.94 -8.13
CA LEU A 163 -1.84 8.09 -9.15
C LEU A 163 -3.13 8.70 -9.72
N ARG A 164 -3.98 9.25 -8.85
CA ARG A 164 -5.31 9.76 -9.24
C ARG A 164 -5.27 11.11 -9.92
N THR A 165 -4.31 11.97 -9.59
CA THR A 165 -4.24 13.35 -10.09
C THR A 165 -2.93 13.67 -10.78
N GLY A 166 -1.78 13.40 -10.16
CA GLY A 166 -0.47 13.77 -10.68
C GLY A 166 -0.08 13.01 -11.95
N LEU A 167 -0.47 11.74 -12.04
CA LEU A 167 -0.18 10.86 -13.18
C LEU A 167 -1.37 10.63 -14.10
N SER A 168 -2.46 11.37 -13.93
CA SER A 168 -3.70 11.22 -14.73
C SER A 168 -3.53 11.52 -16.22
N GLY A 169 -2.44 12.15 -16.62
CA GLY A 169 -2.07 12.39 -18.01
C GLY A 169 -1.32 11.23 -18.67
N ASP A 170 -0.89 10.24 -17.89
CA ASP A 170 -0.19 9.07 -18.39
C ASP A 170 -1.09 7.83 -18.46
N ARG A 171 -0.63 6.81 -19.18
CA ARG A 171 -1.24 5.48 -19.20
C ARG A 171 -0.33 4.54 -18.44
N LEU A 172 -0.66 4.31 -17.16
CA LEU A 172 0.09 3.39 -16.33
C LEU A 172 -0.22 1.94 -16.76
N HIS A 173 0.82 1.13 -16.89
CA HIS A 173 0.72 -0.29 -17.22
C HIS A 173 1.38 -1.19 -16.18
N GLY A 174 2.20 -0.63 -15.27
CA GLY A 174 2.92 -1.40 -14.25
C GLY A 174 2.93 -0.67 -12.90
N ILE A 175 2.79 -1.45 -11.83
CA ILE A 175 2.99 -1.01 -10.45
C ILE A 175 3.76 -2.10 -9.72
N ALA A 176 4.87 -1.74 -9.08
CA ALA A 176 5.62 -2.64 -8.22
C ALA A 176 5.98 -1.94 -6.90
N GLY A 177 6.14 -2.69 -5.80
CA GLY A 177 6.45 -2.05 -4.55
C GLY A 177 6.91 -2.98 -3.43
N ILE A 178 7.62 -2.39 -2.47
CA ILE A 178 7.82 -2.93 -1.13
C ILE A 178 6.70 -2.32 -0.28
N LEU A 179 5.61 -3.07 -0.10
CA LEU A 179 4.37 -2.56 0.51
C LEU A 179 4.20 -2.95 1.97
N ASN A 180 5.04 -3.85 2.48
CA ASN A 180 5.01 -4.29 3.87
C ASN A 180 6.33 -3.96 4.58
N GLY A 181 6.28 -3.02 5.53
CA GLY A 181 7.45 -2.55 6.28
C GLY A 181 8.00 -3.61 7.25
N THR A 182 7.15 -4.47 7.81
CA THR A 182 7.54 -5.56 8.72
C THR A 182 8.42 -6.57 8.00
N CYS A 183 7.96 -7.07 6.84
CA CYS A 183 8.73 -7.98 6.00
C CYS A 183 10.05 -7.35 5.55
N ASN A 184 10.02 -6.09 5.11
CA ASN A 184 11.24 -5.41 4.69
C ASN A 184 12.24 -5.23 5.84
N TYR A 185 11.74 -4.96 7.05
CA TYR A 185 12.57 -4.88 8.25
C TYR A 185 13.25 -6.24 8.54
N ILE A 186 12.47 -7.33 8.60
CA ILE A 186 12.96 -8.68 8.86
C ILE A 186 14.03 -9.09 7.83
N LEU A 187 13.73 -8.94 6.54
CA LEU A 187 14.66 -9.26 5.46
C LEU A 187 15.94 -8.43 5.54
N SER A 188 15.84 -7.12 5.86
CA SER A 188 17.00 -6.26 6.04
C SER A 188 17.88 -6.68 7.23
N ARG A 189 17.29 -7.17 8.33
CA ARG A 189 18.04 -7.66 9.49
C ARG A 189 18.79 -8.95 9.18
N ILE A 190 18.14 -9.90 8.49
CA ILE A 190 18.79 -11.13 8.04
C ILE A 190 19.94 -10.78 7.09
N GLU A 191 19.72 -9.88 6.14
CA GLU A 191 20.74 -9.43 5.19
C GLU A 191 21.97 -8.82 5.89
N THR A 192 21.73 -7.89 6.84
CA THR A 192 22.80 -7.07 7.42
C THR A 192 23.58 -7.82 8.51
N ASP A 193 22.86 -8.50 9.41
CA ASP A 193 23.43 -9.06 10.62
C ASP A 193 23.56 -10.59 10.59
N ARG A 194 23.10 -11.21 9.49
CA ARG A 194 23.15 -12.67 9.29
C ARG A 194 22.46 -13.47 10.40
N ILE A 195 21.48 -12.86 11.07
CA ILE A 195 20.71 -13.52 12.12
C ILE A 195 19.65 -14.47 11.53
N PRO A 196 19.21 -15.51 12.27
CA PRO A 196 18.12 -16.38 11.86
C PRO A 196 16.80 -15.60 11.71
N PHE A 197 15.90 -16.11 10.86
CA PHE A 197 14.56 -15.53 10.65
C PHE A 197 13.79 -15.36 11.97
N SER A 198 13.84 -16.34 12.89
CA SER A 198 13.16 -16.28 14.18
C SER A 198 13.61 -15.09 15.02
N GLU A 199 14.91 -14.84 15.09
CA GLU A 199 15.50 -13.73 15.85
C GLU A 199 15.12 -12.38 15.24
N ALA A 200 15.15 -12.26 13.91
CA ALA A 200 14.71 -11.05 13.21
C ALA A 200 13.21 -10.76 13.43
N LEU A 201 12.37 -11.80 13.49
CA LEU A 201 10.94 -11.67 13.80
C LEU A 201 10.71 -11.24 15.26
N GLU A 202 11.40 -11.84 16.22
CA GLU A 202 11.32 -11.46 17.64
C GLU A 202 11.73 -10.00 17.84
N GLU A 203 12.79 -9.55 17.17
CA GLU A 203 13.21 -8.16 17.22
C GLU A 203 12.14 -7.22 16.62
N ALA A 204 11.53 -7.61 15.50
CA ALA A 204 10.44 -6.84 14.88
C ALA A 204 9.23 -6.71 15.82
N GLN A 205 8.88 -7.78 16.55
CA GLN A 205 7.82 -7.78 17.56
C GLN A 205 8.17 -6.89 18.76
N ALA A 206 9.38 -7.00 19.28
CA ALA A 206 9.85 -6.18 20.40
C ALA A 206 9.84 -4.68 20.08
N ARG A 207 10.10 -4.32 18.82
CA ARG A 207 10.03 -2.93 18.33
C ARG A 207 8.60 -2.46 17.95
N GLY A 208 7.62 -3.35 18.00
CA GLY A 208 6.23 -3.05 17.62
C GLY A 208 6.02 -2.94 16.11
N TYR A 209 6.92 -3.46 15.28
CA TYR A 209 6.73 -3.54 13.83
C TYR A 209 5.88 -4.74 13.43
N ALA A 210 5.94 -5.83 14.20
CA ALA A 210 5.11 -7.01 14.04
C ALA A 210 4.20 -7.22 15.26
N GLU A 211 2.98 -7.69 15.03
CA GLU A 211 2.09 -8.18 16.08
C GLU A 211 2.50 -9.58 16.53
N ALA A 212 1.90 -10.09 17.63
CA ALA A 212 2.15 -11.44 18.10
C ALA A 212 1.84 -12.50 17.03
N ASP A 213 0.74 -12.31 16.28
CA ASP A 213 0.47 -13.04 15.06
C ASP A 213 0.77 -12.14 13.85
N ALA A 214 1.93 -12.36 13.24
CA ALA A 214 2.40 -11.62 12.08
C ALA A 214 2.06 -12.30 10.74
N SER A 215 1.15 -13.28 10.72
CA SER A 215 0.86 -14.08 9.53
C SER A 215 0.37 -13.23 8.34
N GLU A 216 -0.47 -12.22 8.58
CA GLU A 216 -0.93 -11.30 7.52
C GLU A 216 0.23 -10.55 6.85
N ASP A 217 1.29 -10.23 7.60
CA ASP A 217 2.49 -9.60 7.05
C ASP A 217 3.35 -10.64 6.32
N LEU A 218 3.77 -11.70 7.03
CA LEU A 218 4.76 -12.66 6.58
C LEU A 218 4.30 -13.49 5.37
N ASP A 219 3.00 -13.79 5.30
CA ASP A 219 2.40 -14.59 4.24
C ASP A 219 1.84 -13.72 3.10
N GLY A 220 2.07 -12.39 3.16
CA GLY A 220 1.79 -11.44 2.09
C GLY A 220 0.34 -10.95 2.00
N GLY A 221 -0.51 -11.25 2.99
CA GLY A 221 -1.92 -10.82 3.02
C GLY A 221 -2.08 -9.30 3.01
N ASP A 222 -1.33 -8.59 3.86
CA ASP A 222 -1.29 -7.13 3.90
C ASP A 222 -0.83 -6.53 2.56
N ALA A 223 0.25 -7.08 2.00
CA ALA A 223 0.84 -6.57 0.77
C ALA A 223 -0.07 -6.76 -0.46
N ARG A 224 -0.78 -7.92 -0.58
CA ARG A 224 -1.74 -8.13 -1.68
C ARG A 224 -2.98 -7.25 -1.56
N ALA A 225 -3.46 -6.95 -0.35
CA ALA A 225 -4.55 -5.99 -0.14
C ALA A 225 -4.15 -4.58 -0.59
N LYS A 226 -2.93 -4.14 -0.27
CA LYS A 226 -2.40 -2.86 -0.74
C LYS A 226 -2.19 -2.83 -2.25
N LEU A 227 -1.70 -3.93 -2.84
CA LEU A 227 -1.51 -4.04 -4.29
C LEU A 227 -2.84 -3.93 -5.05
N SER A 228 -3.92 -4.55 -4.54
CA SER A 228 -5.24 -4.43 -5.17
C SER A 228 -5.77 -2.99 -5.15
N ILE A 229 -5.49 -2.22 -4.08
CA ILE A 229 -5.86 -0.79 -4.00
C ILE A 229 -5.02 0.05 -4.98
N LEU A 230 -3.74 -0.23 -5.11
CA LEU A 230 -2.88 0.45 -6.08
C LEU A 230 -3.33 0.15 -7.53
N ALA A 231 -3.69 -1.09 -7.83
CA ALA A 231 -4.23 -1.48 -9.13
C ALA A 231 -5.57 -0.78 -9.43
N LEU A 232 -6.45 -0.64 -8.43
CA LEU A 232 -7.68 0.13 -8.53
C LEU A 232 -7.41 1.61 -8.87
N ALA A 233 -6.48 2.24 -8.15
CA ALA A 233 -6.23 3.67 -8.26
C ALA A 233 -5.39 4.06 -9.48
N GLY A 234 -4.40 3.22 -9.87
CA GLY A 234 -3.43 3.55 -10.91
C GLY A 234 -3.67 2.84 -12.24
N LEU A 235 -4.06 1.56 -12.21
CA LEU A 235 -4.33 0.79 -13.44
C LEU A 235 -5.82 0.78 -13.82
N HIS A 236 -6.69 1.34 -12.97
CA HIS A 236 -8.13 1.39 -13.15
C HIS A 236 -8.75 0.01 -13.35
N VAL A 237 -8.28 -0.99 -12.60
CA VAL A 237 -8.77 -2.36 -12.65
C VAL A 237 -9.37 -2.80 -11.32
N ARG A 238 -10.39 -3.65 -11.40
CA ARG A 238 -10.96 -4.33 -10.25
C ARG A 238 -10.30 -5.69 -10.10
N VAL A 239 -9.59 -5.92 -9.01
CA VAL A 239 -8.98 -7.20 -8.66
C VAL A 239 -9.21 -7.49 -7.18
N SER A 240 -9.68 -8.71 -6.88
CA SER A 240 -9.78 -9.15 -5.49
C SER A 240 -8.40 -9.48 -4.92
N PRO A 241 -8.09 -9.12 -3.68
CA PRO A 241 -6.85 -9.59 -3.04
C PRO A 241 -6.71 -11.13 -3.06
N ALA A 242 -7.82 -11.86 -3.02
CA ALA A 242 -7.82 -13.32 -3.06
C ALA A 242 -7.32 -13.90 -4.40
N ASP A 243 -7.47 -13.14 -5.50
CA ASP A 243 -7.03 -13.56 -6.84
C ASP A 243 -5.53 -13.29 -7.06
N ILE A 244 -4.88 -12.54 -6.17
CA ILE A 244 -3.45 -12.25 -6.21
C ILE A 244 -2.70 -13.33 -5.45
N ARG A 245 -1.80 -14.05 -6.12
CA ARG A 245 -0.94 -15.02 -5.44
C ARG A 245 -0.04 -14.32 -4.43
N ALA A 246 0.07 -14.90 -3.24
CA ALA A 246 1.01 -14.45 -2.21
C ALA A 246 1.90 -15.62 -1.76
N ARG A 247 3.19 -15.33 -1.57
CA ARG A 247 4.21 -16.27 -1.10
C ARG A 247 4.85 -15.74 0.18
N THR A 248 5.03 -16.64 1.16
CA THR A 248 5.60 -16.30 2.46
C THR A 248 7.10 -16.00 2.37
N ILE A 249 7.57 -15.12 3.28
CA ILE A 249 9.02 -14.87 3.45
C ILE A 249 9.67 -15.81 4.47
N ARG A 250 8.92 -16.66 5.17
CA ARG A 250 9.40 -17.52 6.26
C ARG A 250 10.54 -18.47 5.88
N PRO A 251 10.63 -19.01 4.63
CA PRO A 251 11.73 -19.89 4.24
C PRO A 251 13.06 -19.19 3.94
N ILE A 252 13.10 -17.85 3.94
CA ILE A 252 14.31 -17.09 3.64
C ILE A 252 15.27 -17.17 4.82
N ASP A 253 16.54 -17.43 4.51
CA ASP A 253 17.60 -17.59 5.49
C ASP A 253 18.83 -16.74 5.10
N ALA A 254 19.80 -16.57 6.00
CA ALA A 254 21.01 -15.80 5.76
C ALA A 254 21.80 -16.31 4.53
N VAL A 255 21.82 -17.62 4.33
CA VAL A 255 22.48 -18.24 3.17
C VAL A 255 21.91 -17.79 1.83
N ASP A 256 20.62 -17.40 1.77
CA ASP A 256 20.01 -16.89 0.54
C ASP A 256 20.59 -15.52 0.17
N PHE A 257 20.93 -14.70 1.15
CA PHE A 257 21.57 -13.40 0.92
C PHE A 257 23.03 -13.54 0.49
N ASP A 258 23.73 -14.59 0.97
CA ASP A 258 25.09 -14.87 0.50
C ASP A 258 25.09 -15.23 -0.98
N TYR A 259 24.22 -16.12 -1.43
CA TYR A 259 24.09 -16.46 -2.84
C TYR A 259 23.50 -15.32 -3.67
N ALA A 260 22.55 -14.53 -3.14
CA ALA A 260 22.03 -13.36 -3.84
C ALA A 260 23.12 -12.32 -4.10
N ALA A 261 24.04 -12.12 -3.14
CA ALA A 261 25.16 -11.19 -3.30
C ALA A 261 26.12 -11.61 -4.44
N GLU A 262 26.34 -12.91 -4.65
CA GLU A 262 27.14 -13.43 -5.77
C GLU A 262 26.48 -13.14 -7.14
N LEU A 263 25.16 -12.88 -7.15
CA LEU A 263 24.37 -12.52 -8.33
C LEU A 263 24.14 -11.00 -8.44
N ASP A 264 24.87 -10.17 -7.67
CA ASP A 264 24.68 -8.72 -7.55
C ASP A 264 23.24 -8.33 -7.13
N CYS A 265 22.56 -9.21 -6.41
CA CYS A 265 21.18 -9.08 -5.98
C CYS A 265 21.05 -9.06 -4.45
N THR A 266 19.88 -8.66 -3.99
CA THR A 266 19.39 -8.85 -2.63
C THR A 266 17.95 -9.37 -2.67
N ILE A 267 17.38 -9.72 -1.50
CA ILE A 267 16.02 -10.27 -1.42
C ILE A 267 15.10 -9.27 -0.76
N ARG A 268 13.95 -8.98 -1.41
CA ARG A 268 12.86 -8.15 -0.88
C ARG A 268 11.52 -8.82 -1.11
N GLN A 269 10.51 -8.52 -0.26
CA GLN A 269 9.13 -8.88 -0.58
C GLN A 269 8.60 -7.86 -1.59
N ILE A 270 8.40 -8.30 -2.81
CA ILE A 270 7.90 -7.45 -3.90
C ILE A 270 6.43 -7.76 -4.17
N SER A 271 5.64 -6.72 -4.23
CA SER A 271 4.27 -6.73 -4.76
C SER A 271 4.33 -6.19 -6.17
N ARG A 272 3.79 -6.91 -7.15
CA ARG A 272 3.88 -6.53 -8.56
C ARG A 272 2.55 -6.72 -9.27
N ALA A 273 2.16 -5.76 -10.11
CA ALA A 273 0.98 -5.79 -10.96
C ALA A 273 1.30 -5.16 -12.31
N ASP A 274 1.28 -5.95 -13.38
CA ASP A 274 1.52 -5.52 -14.75
C ASP A 274 0.28 -5.80 -15.59
N LEU A 275 -0.31 -4.76 -16.15
CA LEU A 275 -1.47 -4.87 -17.04
C LEU A 275 -0.98 -4.97 -18.50
N LYS A 276 -1.23 -6.11 -19.13
CA LYS A 276 -0.95 -6.34 -20.55
C LYS A 276 -2.27 -6.73 -21.23
N ASP A 277 -2.72 -5.91 -22.14
CA ASP A 277 -4.01 -6.06 -22.84
C ASP A 277 -5.18 -6.25 -21.84
N THR A 278 -5.75 -7.44 -21.77
CA THR A 278 -6.86 -7.80 -20.87
C THR A 278 -6.43 -8.68 -19.69
N THR A 279 -5.13 -8.87 -19.49
CA THR A 279 -4.58 -9.70 -18.41
C THR A 279 -3.79 -8.84 -17.42
N LEU A 280 -4.14 -8.96 -16.14
CA LEU A 280 -3.35 -8.43 -15.04
C LEU A 280 -2.44 -9.53 -14.50
N PHE A 281 -1.14 -9.38 -14.70
CA PHE A 281 -0.16 -10.25 -14.06
C PHE A 281 0.11 -9.69 -12.65
N ALA A 282 -0.26 -10.43 -11.61
CA ALA A 282 -0.13 -9.97 -10.23
C ALA A 282 0.43 -11.06 -9.31
N ASP A 283 1.41 -10.66 -8.47
CA ASP A 283 2.08 -11.54 -7.52
C ASP A 283 2.64 -10.76 -6.33
N VAL A 284 2.70 -11.38 -5.17
CA VAL A 284 3.34 -10.86 -3.97
C VAL A 284 4.26 -11.93 -3.40
N GLY A 285 5.51 -11.60 -3.14
CA GLY A 285 6.42 -12.55 -2.50
C GLY A 285 7.87 -12.13 -2.50
N PRO A 286 8.71 -12.93 -1.84
CA PRO A 286 10.15 -12.70 -1.86
C PRO A 286 10.67 -12.86 -3.29
N SER A 287 11.54 -11.94 -3.68
CA SER A 287 12.14 -11.88 -5.01
C SER A 287 13.59 -11.39 -4.91
N LEU A 288 14.46 -11.91 -5.76
CA LEU A 288 15.77 -11.31 -5.94
C LEU A 288 15.61 -10.02 -6.74
N VAL A 289 16.24 -8.95 -6.27
CA VAL A 289 16.27 -7.65 -6.94
C VAL A 289 17.71 -7.17 -7.06
N PRO A 290 18.14 -6.54 -8.17
CA PRO A 290 19.48 -5.98 -8.28
C PRO A 290 19.77 -5.00 -7.15
N THR A 291 20.94 -5.07 -6.54
CA THR A 291 21.35 -4.14 -5.46
C THR A 291 21.40 -2.70 -5.94
N SER A 292 21.64 -2.48 -7.24
CA SER A 292 21.65 -1.16 -7.90
C SER A 292 20.25 -0.59 -8.14
N SER A 293 19.20 -1.43 -8.12
CA SER A 293 17.81 -1.02 -8.37
C SER A 293 17.23 -0.19 -7.21
N PRO A 294 16.15 0.58 -7.44
CA PRO A 294 15.43 1.25 -6.36
C PRO A 294 15.02 0.29 -5.23
N PHE A 295 14.57 -0.93 -5.56
CA PHE A 295 14.16 -1.93 -4.56
C PHE A 295 15.34 -2.42 -3.71
N GLY A 296 16.52 -2.64 -4.30
CA GLY A 296 17.71 -3.11 -3.59
C GLY A 296 18.19 -2.12 -2.52
N ARG A 297 17.93 -0.83 -2.72
CA ARG A 297 18.37 0.24 -1.81
C ARG A 297 17.40 0.53 -0.65
N VAL A 298 16.20 -0.03 -0.66
CA VAL A 298 15.21 0.20 0.40
C VAL A 298 15.46 -0.76 1.56
N GLN A 299 15.75 -0.19 2.71
CA GLN A 299 16.10 -0.92 3.93
C GLN A 299 15.13 -0.60 5.08
N ARG A 300 15.19 -1.41 6.13
CA ARG A 300 14.41 -1.28 7.36
C ARG A 300 12.90 -1.36 7.07
N ASN A 301 12.11 -0.50 7.71
CA ASN A 301 10.64 -0.49 7.61
C ASN A 301 10.10 0.48 6.54
N LEU A 302 10.95 0.91 5.59
CA LEU A 302 10.51 1.80 4.53
C LEU A 302 9.69 1.06 3.47
N ASN A 303 8.74 1.76 2.87
CA ASN A 303 7.98 1.33 1.72
C ASN A 303 8.44 2.09 0.48
N LEU A 304 8.38 1.40 -0.66
CA LEU A 304 8.62 1.95 -1.98
C LEU A 304 7.47 1.53 -2.89
N VAL A 305 6.94 2.47 -3.68
CA VAL A 305 6.07 2.17 -4.81
C VAL A 305 6.72 2.72 -6.07
N LEU A 306 6.86 1.89 -7.07
CA LEU A 306 7.32 2.24 -8.41
C LEU A 306 6.15 2.07 -9.37
N THR A 307 5.95 3.04 -10.25
CA THR A 307 4.92 3.00 -11.29
C THR A 307 5.57 3.13 -12.65
N SER A 308 5.08 2.39 -13.62
CA SER A 308 5.58 2.42 -14.99
C SER A 308 4.48 2.90 -15.92
N GLY A 309 4.75 4.00 -16.62
CA GLY A 309 3.84 4.65 -17.55
C GLY A 309 4.35 4.63 -18.97
N GLU A 310 3.43 4.74 -19.95
CA GLU A 310 3.73 4.72 -21.38
C GLU A 310 4.54 5.96 -21.82
N TYR A 311 4.26 7.11 -21.21
CA TYR A 311 4.82 8.40 -21.61
C TYR A 311 5.81 8.96 -20.59
N GLY A 312 5.49 8.85 -19.30
CA GLY A 312 6.28 9.40 -18.20
C GLY A 312 7.40 8.46 -17.72
N GLY A 313 7.39 7.20 -18.17
CA GLY A 313 8.35 6.18 -17.72
C GLY A 313 8.14 5.80 -16.26
N ASP A 314 9.24 5.46 -15.58
CA ASP A 314 9.20 4.98 -14.22
C ASP A 314 9.25 6.12 -13.20
N MET A 315 8.36 6.07 -12.21
CA MET A 315 8.38 6.98 -11.06
C MET A 315 8.39 6.20 -9.75
N ALA A 316 9.18 6.67 -8.78
CA ALA A 316 9.35 6.02 -7.49
C ALA A 316 8.89 6.92 -6.33
N PHE A 317 8.12 6.34 -5.41
CA PHE A 317 7.62 7.00 -4.20
C PHE A 317 8.14 6.24 -2.97
N LEU A 318 8.96 6.89 -2.16
CA LEU A 318 9.64 6.28 -1.02
C LEU A 318 9.29 7.01 0.28
N GLY A 319 9.03 6.28 1.34
CA GLY A 319 8.82 6.87 2.67
C GLY A 319 8.38 5.87 3.72
N ALA A 320 7.95 6.38 4.87
CA ALA A 320 7.40 5.58 5.95
C ALA A 320 6.03 5.01 5.56
N GLY A 321 5.93 3.69 5.50
CA GLY A 321 4.70 2.99 5.07
C GLY A 321 3.63 2.84 6.13
N ALA A 322 3.95 3.13 7.42
CA ALA A 322 3.06 3.01 8.56
C ALA A 322 3.49 3.96 9.70
N GLY A 323 2.62 4.12 10.69
CA GLY A 323 2.85 4.96 11.86
C GLY A 323 1.69 5.92 12.10
N GLY A 324 1.51 6.37 13.34
CA GLY A 324 0.40 7.27 13.73
C GLY A 324 0.43 8.57 12.95
N ASP A 325 1.52 9.32 13.07
CA ASP A 325 1.68 10.64 12.45
C ASP A 325 1.76 10.58 10.91
N PRO A 326 2.55 9.69 10.27
CA PRO A 326 2.56 9.60 8.81
C PRO A 326 1.18 9.27 8.21
N THR A 327 0.45 8.34 8.81
CA THR A 327 -0.91 7.98 8.37
C THR A 327 -1.90 9.14 8.60
N ALA A 328 -1.77 9.87 9.72
CA ALA A 328 -2.61 11.02 10.02
C ALA A 328 -2.39 12.17 9.03
N VAL A 329 -1.15 12.40 8.58
CA VAL A 329 -0.85 13.39 7.54
C VAL A 329 -1.62 13.07 6.26
N ALA A 330 -1.63 11.81 5.81
CA ALA A 330 -2.39 11.41 4.63
C ALA A 330 -3.90 11.61 4.82
N VAL A 331 -4.46 11.22 5.97
CA VAL A 331 -5.87 11.45 6.31
C VAL A 331 -6.21 12.95 6.29
N VAL A 332 -5.38 13.79 6.88
CA VAL A 332 -5.63 15.25 6.91
C VAL A 332 -5.47 15.86 5.51
N SER A 333 -4.55 15.36 4.69
CA SER A 333 -4.43 15.79 3.29
C SER A 333 -5.69 15.45 2.49
N ASP A 334 -6.23 14.25 2.66
CA ASP A 334 -7.51 13.85 2.04
C ASP A 334 -8.68 14.71 2.53
N LEU A 335 -8.72 15.03 3.84
CA LEU A 335 -9.72 15.93 4.42
C LEU A 335 -9.66 17.34 3.81
N MET A 336 -8.45 17.89 3.63
CA MET A 336 -8.26 19.18 2.99
C MET A 336 -8.76 19.17 1.55
N PHE A 337 -8.42 18.12 0.79
CA PHE A 337 -8.90 17.95 -0.57
C PHE A 337 -10.43 17.90 -0.65
N VAL A 338 -11.09 17.13 0.22
CA VAL A 338 -12.56 17.06 0.30
C VAL A 338 -13.15 18.42 0.68
N ALA A 339 -12.58 19.13 1.67
CA ALA A 339 -13.08 20.43 2.12
C ALA A 339 -13.01 21.49 1.01
N GLU A 340 -11.90 21.54 0.28
CA GLU A 340 -11.72 22.44 -0.88
C GLU A 340 -12.73 22.13 -1.99
N SER A 341 -12.93 20.84 -2.29
CA SER A 341 -13.92 20.40 -3.29
C SER A 341 -15.34 20.80 -2.89
N LEU A 342 -15.72 20.64 -1.63
CA LEU A 342 -17.02 21.06 -1.09
C LEU A 342 -17.18 22.59 -1.09
N ALA A 343 -16.10 23.34 -0.87
CA ALA A 343 -16.12 24.81 -0.93
C ALA A 343 -16.29 25.35 -2.35
N ALA A 344 -15.72 24.67 -3.34
CA ALA A 344 -15.83 25.03 -4.76
C ALA A 344 -17.25 24.81 -5.33
N GLY A 345 -18.12 24.10 -4.61
CA GLY A 345 -19.48 23.78 -5.04
C GLY A 345 -19.49 22.84 -6.27
N SER A 346 -20.65 22.80 -6.98
CA SER A 346 -20.81 22.01 -8.22
C SER A 346 -20.04 22.58 -9.43
N SER A 347 -19.16 23.57 -9.22
CA SER A 347 -18.26 24.08 -10.25
C SER A 347 -17.14 23.08 -10.57
N SER A 348 -16.49 23.23 -11.69
CA SER A 348 -15.57 22.28 -12.38
C SER A 348 -14.57 21.47 -11.53
N ALA A 349 -14.24 21.89 -10.32
CA ALA A 349 -13.36 21.14 -9.41
C ALA A 349 -14.09 19.95 -8.77
N GLY A 350 -15.37 20.11 -8.37
CA GLY A 350 -16.22 19.03 -7.88
C GLY A 350 -16.51 17.97 -8.94
N ALA A 351 -16.64 18.38 -10.20
CA ALA A 351 -16.86 17.46 -11.31
C ALA A 351 -15.68 16.53 -11.59
N ARG A 352 -14.44 16.92 -11.27
CA ARG A 352 -13.26 16.04 -11.40
C ARG A 352 -13.20 14.98 -10.31
N ALA A 353 -13.61 15.34 -9.08
CA ALA A 353 -13.65 14.39 -7.95
C ALA A 353 -14.73 13.32 -8.10
N HIS A 354 -15.78 13.61 -8.88
CA HIS A 354 -16.93 12.71 -9.07
C HIS A 354 -16.93 11.94 -10.39
N ARG A 355 -15.85 12.02 -11.20
CA ARG A 355 -15.79 11.22 -12.42
C ARG A 355 -15.77 9.75 -12.06
N PRO A 356 -16.80 8.96 -12.47
CA PRO A 356 -16.82 7.53 -12.20
C PRO A 356 -15.56 6.89 -12.79
N LEU A 357 -14.84 6.12 -11.98
CA LEU A 357 -13.76 5.29 -12.50
C LEU A 357 -14.37 4.21 -13.39
N GLN A 358 -14.05 4.24 -14.68
CA GLN A 358 -14.35 3.12 -15.56
C GLN A 358 -13.35 2.01 -15.23
N LEU A 359 -13.79 1.04 -14.44
CA LEU A 359 -12.96 -0.06 -13.97
C LEU A 359 -13.06 -1.23 -14.96
N ALA A 360 -11.92 -1.71 -15.41
CA ALA A 360 -11.82 -2.98 -16.13
C ALA A 360 -11.76 -4.15 -15.11
N SER A 361 -12.22 -5.32 -15.54
CA SER A 361 -12.10 -6.58 -14.80
C SER A 361 -11.22 -7.54 -15.62
N PRO A 362 -9.89 -7.42 -15.54
CA PRO A 362 -8.97 -8.24 -16.31
C PRO A 362 -8.96 -9.68 -15.81
N LYS A 363 -8.48 -10.61 -16.64
CA LYS A 363 -8.06 -11.92 -16.15
C LYS A 363 -6.82 -11.74 -15.28
N VAL A 364 -6.84 -12.30 -14.07
CA VAL A 364 -5.66 -12.28 -13.19
C VAL A 364 -4.80 -13.50 -13.45
N SER A 365 -3.49 -13.31 -13.55
CA SER A 365 -2.50 -14.37 -13.78
C SER A 365 -1.28 -14.14 -12.88
N CYS A 366 -0.64 -15.21 -12.45
CA CYS A 366 0.68 -15.19 -11.81
C CYS A 366 1.76 -15.84 -12.69
N ASP A 367 1.45 -16.12 -13.95
CA ASP A 367 2.34 -16.80 -14.89
C ASP A 367 3.32 -15.80 -15.56
N PHE A 368 4.18 -15.23 -14.75
CA PHE A 368 5.25 -14.35 -15.23
C PHE A 368 6.34 -15.15 -15.95
N GLU A 369 6.92 -14.54 -16.96
CA GLU A 369 8.17 -14.98 -17.58
C GLU A 369 9.33 -14.20 -16.97
N THR A 370 10.21 -14.90 -16.23
CA THR A 370 11.32 -14.32 -15.49
C THR A 370 12.42 -15.35 -15.25
N PRO A 371 13.67 -14.97 -15.03
CA PRO A 371 14.69 -15.85 -14.48
C PRO A 371 14.33 -16.29 -13.06
N TRP A 372 14.82 -17.44 -12.63
CA TRP A 372 14.49 -18.02 -11.34
C TRP A 372 15.72 -18.40 -10.54
N TYR A 373 15.64 -18.20 -9.23
CA TYR A 373 16.57 -18.66 -8.21
C TYR A 373 15.97 -19.87 -7.50
N LEU A 374 16.67 -21.00 -7.52
CA LEU A 374 16.25 -22.26 -6.92
C LEU A 374 17.26 -22.67 -5.85
N ARG A 375 16.92 -22.53 -4.56
CA ARG A 375 17.78 -23.05 -3.49
C ARG A 375 17.34 -24.42 -3.04
N PHE A 376 18.26 -25.36 -3.14
CA PHE A 376 18.11 -26.73 -2.66
C PHE A 376 18.77 -26.88 -1.28
N LEU A 377 18.24 -27.76 -0.45
CA LEU A 377 18.88 -28.28 0.74
C LEU A 377 18.89 -29.80 0.65
N VAL A 378 20.07 -30.40 0.56
CA VAL A 378 20.23 -31.81 0.22
C VAL A 378 21.18 -32.53 1.17
N LYS A 379 21.06 -33.87 1.22
CA LYS A 379 22.11 -34.73 1.74
C LYS A 379 23.12 -34.96 0.62
N ASP A 380 24.39 -34.57 0.85
CA ASP A 380 25.44 -34.63 -0.17
C ASP A 380 25.72 -36.09 -0.59
N GLN A 381 25.61 -36.32 -1.90
CA GLN A 381 25.94 -37.58 -2.54
C GLN A 381 26.22 -37.40 -4.03
N PRO A 382 26.95 -38.33 -4.69
CA PRO A 382 27.14 -38.28 -6.14
C PRO A 382 25.80 -38.34 -6.91
N GLY A 383 25.71 -37.58 -8.00
CA GLY A 383 24.57 -37.60 -8.94
C GLY A 383 23.46 -36.59 -8.69
N ILE A 384 23.55 -35.73 -7.66
CA ILE A 384 22.53 -34.71 -7.36
C ILE A 384 22.32 -33.78 -8.56
N ILE A 385 23.38 -33.15 -9.05
CA ILE A 385 23.30 -32.19 -10.19
C ILE A 385 22.80 -32.90 -11.44
N ALA A 386 23.25 -34.13 -11.69
CA ALA A 386 22.80 -34.94 -12.86
C ALA A 386 21.28 -35.21 -12.78
N GLY A 387 20.76 -35.60 -11.61
CA GLY A 387 19.33 -35.81 -11.39
C GLY A 387 18.49 -34.57 -11.60
N LEU A 388 18.91 -33.44 -11.02
CA LEU A 388 18.20 -32.16 -11.17
C LEU A 388 18.25 -31.66 -12.63
N ALA A 389 19.42 -31.73 -13.27
CA ALA A 389 19.58 -31.31 -14.68
C ALA A 389 18.73 -32.16 -15.63
N ALA A 390 18.57 -33.48 -15.38
CA ALA A 390 17.71 -34.32 -16.16
C ALA A 390 16.23 -33.89 -16.08
N ILE A 391 15.73 -33.54 -14.88
CA ILE A 391 14.36 -33.05 -14.69
C ILE A 391 14.21 -31.70 -15.40
N LEU A 392 15.10 -30.74 -15.16
CA LEU A 392 15.05 -29.41 -15.78
C LEU A 392 15.04 -29.56 -17.33
N SER A 393 15.91 -30.41 -17.89
CA SER A 393 15.97 -30.69 -19.33
C SER A 393 14.67 -31.29 -19.89
N SER A 394 14.03 -32.22 -19.15
CA SER A 394 12.76 -32.82 -19.56
C SER A 394 11.62 -31.81 -19.65
N HIS A 395 11.67 -30.75 -18.85
CA HIS A 395 10.73 -29.62 -18.86
C HIS A 395 11.19 -28.44 -19.73
N GLN A 396 12.28 -28.61 -20.52
CA GLN A 396 12.83 -27.58 -21.40
C GLN A 396 13.23 -26.30 -20.64
N LEU A 397 13.78 -26.44 -19.43
CA LEU A 397 14.25 -25.37 -18.58
C LEU A 397 15.79 -25.29 -18.64
N ASN A 398 16.32 -24.14 -19.06
CA ASN A 398 17.75 -23.92 -19.16
C ASN A 398 18.33 -23.43 -17.83
N ILE A 399 19.46 -24.06 -17.43
CA ILE A 399 20.27 -23.63 -16.30
C ILE A 399 21.12 -22.45 -16.75
N ASP A 400 21.09 -21.34 -15.99
CA ASP A 400 21.95 -20.17 -16.17
C ASP A 400 23.26 -20.32 -15.36
N ALA A 401 23.14 -20.65 -14.05
CA ALA A 401 24.30 -20.90 -13.19
C ALA A 401 24.02 -21.94 -12.11
N VAL A 402 25.11 -22.53 -11.58
CA VAL A 402 25.09 -23.39 -10.38
C VAL A 402 26.07 -22.82 -9.37
N LEU A 403 25.60 -22.49 -8.17
CA LEU A 403 26.39 -21.89 -7.09
C LEU A 403 26.40 -22.84 -5.89
N GLN A 404 27.58 -23.16 -5.42
CA GLN A 404 27.80 -24.00 -4.25
C GLN A 404 29.00 -23.50 -3.47
N ASN A 405 28.78 -22.92 -2.29
CA ASN A 405 29.84 -22.45 -1.44
C ASN A 405 30.42 -23.57 -0.59
N PRO A 406 31.73 -23.58 -0.36
CA PRO A 406 32.38 -24.58 0.48
C PRO A 406 32.07 -24.36 1.95
N GLY A 407 32.26 -25.42 2.77
CA GLY A 407 32.22 -25.29 4.24
C GLY A 407 30.88 -25.61 4.90
N PHE A 408 29.83 -25.91 4.13
CA PHE A 408 28.56 -26.36 4.70
C PHE A 408 28.58 -27.83 5.13
N ASP A 409 27.66 -28.17 6.07
CA ASP A 409 27.46 -29.57 6.50
C ASP A 409 26.94 -30.41 5.34
N LYS A 410 27.63 -31.50 5.04
CA LYS A 410 27.25 -32.45 3.99
C LYS A 410 25.93 -33.17 4.22
N ASN A 411 25.45 -33.20 5.45
CA ASN A 411 24.14 -33.76 5.78
C ASN A 411 23.00 -32.80 5.52
N ALA A 412 23.30 -31.49 5.33
CA ALA A 412 22.34 -30.42 5.06
C ALA A 412 22.98 -29.34 4.16
N LEU A 413 23.42 -29.75 2.98
CA LEU A 413 24.16 -28.92 2.04
C LEU A 413 23.21 -27.99 1.26
N PRO A 414 23.30 -26.65 1.42
CA PRO A 414 22.62 -25.72 0.56
C PRO A 414 23.42 -25.46 -0.73
N PHE A 415 22.73 -25.39 -1.86
CA PHE A 415 23.28 -24.89 -3.10
C PHE A 415 22.16 -24.28 -3.96
N VAL A 416 22.54 -23.54 -4.98
CA VAL A 416 21.61 -22.78 -5.82
C VAL A 416 21.79 -23.15 -7.29
N ILE A 417 20.66 -23.26 -7.99
CA ILE A 417 20.61 -23.25 -9.44
C ILE A 417 19.83 -22.02 -9.85
N THR A 418 20.37 -21.21 -10.77
CA THR A 418 19.60 -20.18 -11.45
C THR A 418 19.15 -20.68 -12.82
N LEU A 419 17.94 -20.27 -13.22
CA LEU A 419 17.40 -20.60 -14.54
C LEU A 419 17.32 -19.35 -15.40
N GLU A 420 17.49 -19.52 -16.71
CA GLU A 420 17.10 -18.52 -17.68
C GLU A 420 15.60 -18.19 -17.55
N ALA A 421 15.16 -17.11 -18.24
CA ALA A 421 13.76 -16.69 -18.18
C ALA A 421 12.83 -17.80 -18.70
N CYS A 422 11.90 -18.21 -17.87
CA CYS A 422 10.84 -19.15 -18.21
C CYS A 422 9.55 -18.78 -17.47
N ARG A 423 8.43 -19.32 -17.93
CA ARG A 423 7.12 -19.08 -17.30
C ARG A 423 6.98 -19.90 -16.03
N ASP A 424 6.30 -19.31 -15.03
CA ASP A 424 5.98 -19.98 -13.78
C ASP A 424 5.24 -21.33 -14.01
N ALA A 425 4.27 -21.35 -14.92
CA ALA A 425 3.51 -22.56 -15.25
C ALA A 425 4.39 -23.70 -15.82
N GLN A 426 5.48 -23.38 -16.51
CA GLN A 426 6.44 -24.36 -17.02
C GLN A 426 7.35 -24.89 -15.89
N LEU A 427 7.68 -24.06 -14.92
CA LEU A 427 8.57 -24.41 -13.79
C LEU A 427 7.88 -25.28 -12.73
N GLN A 428 6.59 -25.06 -12.45
CA GLN A 428 5.89 -25.72 -11.34
C GLN A 428 5.93 -27.27 -11.38
N PRO A 429 5.72 -27.96 -12.52
CA PRO A 429 5.87 -29.41 -12.59
C PRO A 429 7.28 -29.89 -12.26
N ALA A 430 8.32 -29.19 -12.75
CA ALA A 430 9.71 -29.55 -12.45
C ALA A 430 10.02 -29.40 -10.95
N LEU A 431 9.51 -28.34 -10.27
CA LEU A 431 9.66 -28.17 -8.83
C LEU A 431 9.04 -29.33 -8.03
N GLN A 432 7.89 -29.85 -8.45
CA GLN A 432 7.25 -31.00 -7.82
C GLN A 432 8.11 -32.27 -7.97
N GLU A 433 8.62 -32.55 -9.17
CA GLU A 433 9.48 -33.69 -9.42
C GLU A 433 10.80 -33.59 -8.64
N MET A 434 11.46 -32.43 -8.64
CA MET A 434 12.70 -32.20 -7.91
C MET A 434 12.52 -32.37 -6.39
N SER A 435 11.35 -31.93 -5.85
CA SER A 435 11.04 -32.08 -4.41
C SER A 435 10.83 -33.52 -3.98
N ALA A 436 10.51 -34.42 -4.90
CA ALA A 436 10.34 -35.86 -4.64
C ALA A 436 11.63 -36.66 -4.69
N LEU A 437 12.77 -36.05 -5.02
CA LEU A 437 14.06 -36.72 -5.09
C LEU A 437 14.55 -37.15 -3.70
N PRO A 438 15.13 -38.37 -3.57
CA PRO A 438 15.44 -38.95 -2.26
C PRO A 438 16.53 -38.22 -1.47
N PHE A 439 17.31 -37.37 -2.11
CA PHE A 439 18.33 -36.55 -1.48
C PHE A 439 17.82 -35.16 -1.04
N ALA A 440 16.64 -34.76 -1.46
CA ALA A 440 16.04 -33.49 -1.07
C ALA A 440 15.54 -33.57 0.39
N LEU A 441 16.03 -32.69 1.26
CA LEU A 441 15.63 -32.64 2.66
C LEU A 441 14.37 -31.82 2.89
N ARG A 442 14.06 -30.89 1.99
CA ARG A 442 12.86 -30.06 1.98
C ARG A 442 12.54 -29.58 0.58
N PRO A 443 11.32 -29.10 0.31
CA PRO A 443 10.98 -28.47 -0.97
C PRO A 443 11.97 -27.37 -1.33
N CYS A 444 12.27 -27.26 -2.62
CA CYS A 444 13.12 -26.22 -3.17
C CYS A 444 12.53 -24.82 -2.90
N LEU A 445 13.33 -23.89 -2.40
CA LEU A 445 12.97 -22.47 -2.35
C LEU A 445 13.09 -21.91 -3.77
N CYS A 446 11.98 -21.38 -4.29
CA CYS A 446 11.90 -20.83 -5.64
C CYS A 446 11.55 -19.34 -5.58
N LEU A 447 12.44 -18.48 -6.06
CA LEU A 447 12.27 -17.03 -6.09
C LEU A 447 12.44 -16.48 -7.50
N PRO A 448 11.58 -15.54 -7.97
CA PRO A 448 11.82 -14.84 -9.22
C PRO A 448 13.00 -13.88 -9.07
N ILE A 449 13.76 -13.70 -10.14
CA ILE A 449 14.79 -12.69 -10.26
C ILE A 449 14.23 -11.54 -11.09
N LEU A 450 14.03 -10.38 -10.47
CA LEU A 450 13.56 -9.18 -11.16
C LEU A 450 14.78 -8.42 -11.73
N ARG A 451 14.75 -8.11 -13.01
CA ARG A 451 15.80 -7.37 -13.72
C ARG A 451 15.32 -6.01 -14.18
#